data_72965156a51a65694c05d0febcf2aab5
#
_entry.id   72965156a51a65694c05d0febcf2aab5
#
_cell.length_a   1.000
_cell.length_b   1.000
_cell.length_c   1.000
_cell.angle_alpha   90.00
_cell.angle_beta   90.00
_cell.angle_gamma   90.00
#
_symmetry.space_group_name_H-M   'P 1'
#
loop_
_entity.id
_entity.type
_entity.pdbx_description
1 polymer ?
#
loop_
_entity_poly.entity_id
_entity_poly.type
_entity_poly.pdbx_seq_one_letter_code
_entity_poly.pdbx_strand_id
1 'polypeptide(L)'
;KIIRRLCLVLAGATAAGLLTSSLHAATPEEQAVLAPVKAMFDGMAKRDAAAIKEPLLPGGTMVLMRDGKPTQMTFDAFAERVGRPGTTHIEERIHDPLVRIDNDLAVVWAPFEFLVDGKVDHCGTDLFNLVRQDGKWLIASVADTGRKDCAAK
;
A
#
# COMPACT_ATOMS: atom_id res chain seq x y z
N LYS A 1 -37.51 46.95 -53.09
CA LYS A 1 -36.50 47.08 -52.03
C LYS A 1 -36.44 45.74 -51.30
N ILE A 2 -35.43 44.97 -51.60
CA ILE A 2 -35.20 43.62 -51.07
C ILE A 2 -34.15 43.73 -49.95
N ILE A 3 -34.54 43.41 -48.68
CA ILE A 3 -33.67 43.42 -47.55
C ILE A 3 -33.15 41.96 -47.37
N ARG A 4 -31.86 41.75 -47.69
CA ARG A 4 -31.14 40.49 -47.39
C ARG A 4 -30.83 40.46 -45.91
N ARG A 5 -31.41 39.50 -45.19
CA ARG A 5 -30.99 39.17 -43.83
C ARG A 5 -29.77 38.20 -43.88
N LEU A 6 -28.65 38.68 -43.35
CA LEU A 6 -27.42 37.91 -43.20
C LEU A 6 -27.52 37.10 -41.91
N CYS A 7 -27.62 35.76 -42.00
CA CYS A 7 -27.53 34.89 -40.85
C CYS A 7 -26.05 34.61 -40.52
N LEU A 8 -25.61 35.12 -39.38
CA LEU A 8 -24.28 34.83 -38.82
C LEU A 8 -24.36 33.51 -38.07
N VAL A 9 -23.72 32.48 -38.57
CA VAL A 9 -23.54 31.17 -37.87
C VAL A 9 -22.29 31.27 -36.99
N LEU A 10 -22.47 31.35 -35.66
CA LEU A 10 -21.39 31.22 -34.72
C LEU A 10 -21.07 29.72 -34.56
N ALA A 11 -19.93 29.30 -35.09
CA ALA A 11 -19.35 27.98 -34.82
C ALA A 11 -18.71 28.02 -33.44
N GLY A 12 -19.36 27.43 -32.45
CA GLY A 12 -18.77 27.18 -31.12
C GLY A 12 -17.79 26.02 -31.15
N ALA A 13 -16.51 26.30 -31.00
CA ALA A 13 -15.48 25.28 -30.82
C ALA A 13 -15.50 24.82 -29.35
N THR A 14 -16.03 23.61 -29.07
CA THR A 14 -15.93 22.97 -27.79
C THR A 14 -14.54 22.35 -27.68
N ALA A 15 -13.62 22.95 -26.92
CA ALA A 15 -12.36 22.37 -26.56
C ALA A 15 -12.61 21.26 -25.51
N ALA A 16 -12.60 20.00 -25.93
CA ALA A 16 -12.59 18.85 -25.04
C ALA A 16 -11.19 18.78 -24.39
N GLY A 17 -11.08 19.24 -23.14
CA GLY A 17 -9.88 19.08 -22.33
C GLY A 17 -9.66 17.61 -22.02
N LEU A 18 -8.65 16.99 -22.62
CA LEU A 18 -8.13 15.66 -22.26
C LEU A 18 -7.47 15.79 -20.88
N LEU A 19 -8.15 15.34 -19.81
CA LEU A 19 -7.53 15.13 -18.50
C LEU A 19 -6.56 13.95 -18.63
N THR A 20 -5.31 14.23 -18.92
CA THR A 20 -4.23 13.24 -18.83
C THR A 20 -3.97 12.98 -17.35
N SER A 21 -4.46 11.85 -16.82
CA SER A 21 -4.02 11.32 -15.53
C SER A 21 -2.54 10.96 -15.67
N SER A 22 -1.66 11.82 -15.15
CA SER A 22 -0.23 11.53 -15.07
C SER A 22 -0.06 10.39 -14.06
N LEU A 23 0.34 9.20 -14.54
CA LEU A 23 0.90 8.15 -13.69
C LEU A 23 2.18 8.75 -13.06
N HIS A 24 2.06 9.16 -11.80
CA HIS A 24 3.19 9.71 -11.07
C HIS A 24 4.06 8.54 -10.62
N ALA A 25 5.26 8.41 -11.18
CA ALA A 25 6.25 7.49 -10.65
C ALA A 25 6.63 7.92 -9.23
N ALA A 26 6.76 6.96 -8.31
CA ALA A 26 7.16 7.24 -6.94
C ALA A 26 8.50 7.98 -6.89
N THR A 27 8.56 9.05 -6.11
CA THR A 27 9.79 9.82 -5.90
C THR A 27 10.86 8.97 -5.20
N PRO A 28 12.15 9.34 -5.27
CA PRO A 28 13.20 8.61 -4.54
C PRO A 28 12.93 8.50 -3.03
N GLU A 29 12.31 9.51 -2.43
CA GLU A 29 11.99 9.49 -1.01
C GLU A 29 10.80 8.57 -0.70
N GLU A 30 9.75 8.56 -1.52
CA GLU A 30 8.66 7.59 -1.42
C GLU A 30 9.16 6.15 -1.60
N GLN A 31 10.10 5.93 -2.51
CA GLN A 31 10.74 4.62 -2.68
C GLN A 31 11.53 4.21 -1.43
N ALA A 32 12.23 5.15 -0.78
CA ALA A 32 12.93 4.89 0.47
C ALA A 32 11.97 4.51 1.62
N VAL A 33 10.79 5.15 1.69
CA VAL A 33 9.72 4.78 2.65
C VAL A 33 9.13 3.42 2.35
N LEU A 34 8.98 3.04 1.08
CA LEU A 34 8.44 1.74 0.68
C LEU A 34 9.43 0.59 0.83
N ALA A 35 10.74 0.87 0.89
CA ALA A 35 11.77 -0.15 1.00
C ALA A 35 11.62 -1.06 2.23
N PRO A 36 11.41 -0.57 3.47
CA PRO A 36 11.17 -1.43 4.64
C PRO A 36 9.88 -2.25 4.54
N VAL A 37 8.82 -1.72 3.90
CA VAL A 37 7.58 -2.47 3.66
C VAL A 37 7.85 -3.67 2.76
N LYS A 38 8.56 -3.45 1.65
CA LYS A 38 8.98 -4.51 0.74
C LYS A 38 9.87 -5.53 1.44
N ALA A 39 10.84 -5.08 2.24
CA ALA A 39 11.74 -5.96 2.99
C ALA A 39 10.98 -6.88 3.96
N MET A 40 9.97 -6.35 4.66
CA MET A 40 9.10 -7.15 5.52
C MET A 40 8.38 -8.25 4.73
N PHE A 41 7.78 -7.93 3.58
CA PHE A 41 7.08 -8.91 2.74
C PHE A 41 8.03 -9.96 2.15
N ASP A 42 9.23 -9.55 1.73
CA ASP A 42 10.27 -10.48 1.25
C ASP A 42 10.69 -11.46 2.37
N GLY A 43 10.78 -10.98 3.62
CA GLY A 43 11.02 -11.80 4.81
C GLY A 43 9.87 -12.78 5.09
N MET A 44 8.62 -12.32 4.96
CA MET A 44 7.42 -13.17 5.11
C MET A 44 7.40 -14.28 4.05
N ALA A 45 7.66 -13.95 2.80
CA ALA A 45 7.68 -14.93 1.70
C ALA A 45 8.76 -16.00 1.90
N LYS A 46 9.90 -15.63 2.49
CA LYS A 46 10.99 -16.55 2.85
C LYS A 46 10.76 -17.31 4.16
N ARG A 47 9.73 -16.96 4.93
CA ARG A 47 9.49 -17.45 6.29
C ARG A 47 10.71 -17.26 7.20
N ASP A 48 11.36 -16.11 7.09
CA ASP A 48 12.53 -15.74 7.86
C ASP A 48 12.16 -14.70 8.92
N ALA A 49 12.03 -15.15 10.17
CA ALA A 49 11.63 -14.28 11.28
C ALA A 49 12.63 -13.13 11.51
N ALA A 50 13.93 -13.34 11.29
CA ALA A 50 14.93 -12.29 11.43
C ALA A 50 14.79 -11.24 10.31
N ALA A 51 14.63 -11.68 9.07
CA ALA A 51 14.40 -10.79 7.94
C ALA A 51 13.08 -10.01 8.05
N ILE A 52 12.02 -10.63 8.63
CA ILE A 52 10.76 -9.91 8.92
C ILE A 52 11.01 -8.78 9.93
N LYS A 53 11.79 -9.03 10.98
CA LYS A 53 12.04 -8.05 12.07
C LYS A 53 13.00 -6.93 11.70
N GLU A 54 13.89 -7.15 10.76
CA GLU A 54 14.96 -6.20 10.41
C GLU A 54 14.42 -4.80 10.04
N PRO A 55 13.35 -4.64 9.23
CA PRO A 55 12.81 -3.33 8.90
C PRO A 55 11.85 -2.75 9.95
N LEU A 56 11.61 -3.43 11.08
CA LEU A 56 10.65 -3.03 12.09
C LEU A 56 11.31 -2.29 13.24
N LEU A 57 10.63 -1.26 13.75
CA LEU A 57 11.07 -0.59 14.97
C LEU A 57 10.88 -1.53 16.17
N PRO A 58 11.91 -1.80 17.00
CA PRO A 58 11.78 -2.63 18.18
C PRO A 58 10.66 -2.13 19.12
N GLY A 59 9.83 -3.05 19.60
CA GLY A 59 8.69 -2.73 20.47
C GLY A 59 7.43 -2.26 19.73
N GLY A 60 7.46 -2.18 18.40
CA GLY A 60 6.28 -1.86 17.61
C GLY A 60 5.21 -2.94 17.63
N THR A 61 4.03 -2.60 17.20
CA THR A 61 2.84 -3.47 17.23
C THR A 61 2.06 -3.43 15.94
N MET A 62 1.23 -4.45 15.73
CA MET A 62 0.26 -4.46 14.66
C MET A 62 -1.15 -4.80 15.16
N VAL A 63 -2.14 -4.29 14.42
CA VAL A 63 -3.55 -4.55 14.63
C VAL A 63 -4.15 -5.14 13.37
N LEU A 64 -4.59 -6.38 13.44
CA LEU A 64 -5.22 -7.10 12.33
C LEU A 64 -6.73 -7.08 12.50
N MET A 65 -7.45 -6.41 11.60
CA MET A 65 -8.92 -6.39 11.60
C MET A 65 -9.46 -7.57 10.80
N ARG A 66 -10.15 -8.48 11.46
CA ARG A 66 -10.81 -9.64 10.83
C ARG A 66 -12.25 -9.74 11.32
N ASP A 67 -13.22 -9.76 10.41
CA ASP A 67 -14.66 -9.86 10.71
C ASP A 67 -15.13 -8.81 11.74
N GLY A 68 -14.63 -7.57 11.62
CA GLY A 68 -14.93 -6.45 12.52
C GLY A 68 -14.29 -6.55 13.92
N LYS A 69 -13.37 -7.50 14.13
CA LYS A 69 -12.69 -7.70 15.42
C LYS A 69 -11.20 -7.38 15.30
N PRO A 70 -10.63 -6.53 16.16
CA PRO A 70 -9.21 -6.27 16.22
C PRO A 70 -8.47 -7.41 16.93
N THR A 71 -7.34 -7.84 16.34
CA THR A 71 -6.35 -8.69 16.99
C THR A 71 -5.04 -7.91 17.03
N GLN A 72 -4.59 -7.58 18.23
CA GLN A 72 -3.32 -6.87 18.44
C GLN A 72 -2.23 -7.86 18.81
N MET A 73 -1.02 -7.64 18.25
CA MET A 73 0.18 -8.40 18.59
C MET A 73 1.43 -7.54 18.46
N THR A 74 2.51 -7.96 19.12
CA THR A 74 3.82 -7.35 18.92
C THR A 74 4.43 -7.78 17.58
N PHE A 75 5.36 -7.00 17.06
CA PHE A 75 6.12 -7.38 15.87
C PHE A 75 6.90 -8.69 16.06
N ASP A 76 7.44 -8.91 17.25
CA ASP A 76 8.12 -10.17 17.57
C ASP A 76 7.19 -11.38 17.46
N ALA A 77 6.00 -11.29 18.05
CA ALA A 77 5.01 -12.37 17.98
C ALA A 77 4.54 -12.62 16.52
N PHE A 78 4.38 -11.56 15.73
CA PHE A 78 4.06 -11.68 14.31
C PHE A 78 5.18 -12.37 13.54
N ALA A 79 6.43 -11.90 13.68
CA ALA A 79 7.59 -12.45 12.98
C ALA A 79 7.81 -13.94 13.33
N GLU A 80 7.69 -14.30 14.61
CA GLU A 80 7.78 -15.69 15.04
C GLU A 80 6.64 -16.56 14.47
N ARG A 81 5.44 -16.03 14.39
CA ARG A 81 4.29 -16.75 13.83
C ARG A 81 4.45 -16.98 12.33
N VAL A 82 4.80 -15.95 11.56
CA VAL A 82 4.91 -16.02 10.10
C VAL A 82 6.21 -16.71 9.66
N GLY A 83 7.29 -16.51 10.42
CA GLY A 83 8.59 -17.11 10.15
C GLY A 83 8.70 -18.60 10.50
N ARG A 84 7.61 -19.23 11.00
CA ARG A 84 7.63 -20.68 11.23
C ARG A 84 7.87 -21.44 9.93
N PRO A 85 8.71 -22.47 9.94
CA PRO A 85 8.91 -23.32 8.78
C PRO A 85 7.59 -23.87 8.25
N GLY A 86 7.46 -23.90 6.93
CA GLY A 86 6.26 -24.38 6.25
C GLY A 86 6.54 -24.53 4.76
N THR A 87 5.78 -25.41 4.10
CA THR A 87 5.89 -25.66 2.65
C THR A 87 4.97 -24.78 1.80
N THR A 88 3.97 -24.17 2.43
CA THR A 88 3.03 -23.28 1.77
C THR A 88 3.74 -21.99 1.36
N HIS A 89 3.70 -21.65 0.09
CA HIS A 89 4.21 -20.37 -0.41
C HIS A 89 3.22 -19.26 -0.05
N ILE A 90 3.72 -18.20 0.57
CA ILE A 90 2.94 -17.00 0.88
C ILE A 90 3.59 -15.78 0.21
N GLU A 91 2.76 -14.87 -0.26
CA GLU A 91 3.20 -13.63 -0.89
C GLU A 91 2.18 -12.52 -0.58
N GLU A 92 2.65 -11.33 -0.29
CA GLU A 92 1.80 -10.15 -0.15
C GLU A 92 2.18 -9.13 -1.22
N ARG A 93 1.18 -8.61 -1.92
CA ARG A 93 1.33 -7.63 -3.00
C ARG A 93 0.51 -6.40 -2.65
N ILE A 94 1.14 -5.25 -2.65
CA ILE A 94 0.45 -3.96 -2.53
C ILE A 94 0.23 -3.34 -3.90
N HIS A 95 -0.86 -2.58 -4.02
CA HIS A 95 -1.28 -1.90 -5.24
C HIS A 95 -1.41 -0.40 -4.98
N ASP A 96 -0.88 0.42 -5.87
CA ASP A 96 -1.01 1.88 -5.87
C ASP A 96 -0.89 2.52 -4.46
N PRO A 97 0.22 2.30 -3.75
CA PRO A 97 0.39 2.78 -2.38
C PRO A 97 0.37 4.31 -2.33
N LEU A 98 -0.44 4.85 -1.43
CA LEU A 98 -0.42 6.27 -1.10
C LEU A 98 0.60 6.51 0.01
N VAL A 99 1.66 7.25 -0.30
CA VAL A 99 2.71 7.64 0.66
C VAL A 99 2.54 9.10 1.04
N ARG A 100 2.66 9.40 2.33
CA ARG A 100 2.76 10.78 2.85
C ARG A 100 3.93 10.86 3.81
N ILE A 101 4.75 11.90 3.64
CA ILE A 101 5.99 12.10 4.38
C ILE A 101 5.97 13.50 4.99
N ASP A 102 6.32 13.59 6.25
CA ASP A 102 6.61 14.83 6.95
C ASP A 102 7.87 14.64 7.81
N ASN A 103 9.00 15.17 7.33
CA ASN A 103 10.31 15.01 7.93
C ASN A 103 10.67 13.53 8.21
N ASP A 104 10.70 13.13 9.48
CA ASP A 104 11.07 11.80 9.93
C ASP A 104 9.85 10.89 10.24
N LEU A 105 8.68 11.30 9.79
CA LEU A 105 7.43 10.55 9.90
C LEU A 105 6.86 10.28 8.51
N ALA A 106 6.40 9.05 8.29
CA ALA A 106 5.68 8.70 7.07
C ALA A 106 4.51 7.77 7.34
N VAL A 107 3.52 7.81 6.45
CA VAL A 107 2.44 6.83 6.40
C VAL A 107 2.35 6.24 5.01
N VAL A 108 2.04 4.94 4.94
CA VAL A 108 1.73 4.24 3.70
C VAL A 108 0.35 3.61 3.85
N TRP A 109 -0.57 4.00 2.97
CA TRP A 109 -1.88 3.39 2.82
C TRP A 109 -1.86 2.56 1.53
N ALA A 110 -1.95 1.25 1.63
CA ALA A 110 -1.77 0.36 0.51
C ALA A 110 -2.85 -0.72 0.44
N PRO A 111 -3.72 -0.70 -0.57
CA PRO A 111 -4.51 -1.89 -0.90
C PRO A 111 -3.60 -3.08 -1.14
N PHE A 112 -3.96 -4.25 -0.63
CA PHE A 112 -3.15 -5.46 -0.79
C PHE A 112 -3.96 -6.68 -1.20
N GLU A 113 -3.24 -7.66 -1.75
CA GLU A 113 -3.66 -9.04 -1.92
C GLU A 113 -2.65 -9.96 -1.22
N PHE A 114 -3.15 -10.86 -0.39
CA PHE A 114 -2.34 -11.93 0.20
C PHE A 114 -2.58 -13.22 -0.55
N LEU A 115 -1.52 -13.82 -1.07
CA LEU A 115 -1.57 -15.02 -1.88
C LEU A 115 -1.05 -16.22 -1.10
N VAL A 116 -1.70 -17.35 -1.30
CA VAL A 116 -1.30 -18.67 -0.81
C VAL A 116 -1.17 -19.59 -2.01
N ASP A 117 0.03 -20.13 -2.22
CA ASP A 117 0.37 -20.98 -3.38
C ASP A 117 -0.07 -20.34 -4.72
N GLY A 118 0.18 -19.02 -4.84
CA GLY A 118 -0.10 -18.21 -6.03
C GLY A 118 -1.57 -17.85 -6.26
N LYS A 119 -2.46 -18.20 -5.32
CA LYS A 119 -3.88 -17.83 -5.37
C LYS A 119 -4.23 -16.82 -4.30
N VAL A 120 -5.04 -15.82 -4.64
CA VAL A 120 -5.51 -14.83 -3.66
C VAL A 120 -6.31 -15.55 -2.58
N ASP A 121 -5.82 -15.47 -1.34
CA ASP A 121 -6.48 -16.01 -0.14
C ASP A 121 -7.37 -14.96 0.51
N HIS A 122 -6.88 -13.74 0.65
CA HIS A 122 -7.61 -12.59 1.14
C HIS A 122 -7.00 -11.29 0.62
N CYS A 123 -7.70 -10.20 0.82
CA CYS A 123 -7.28 -8.86 0.44
C CYS A 123 -7.73 -7.84 1.48
N GLY A 124 -7.21 -6.65 1.38
CA GLY A 124 -7.54 -5.59 2.30
C GLY A 124 -6.82 -4.30 2.01
N THR A 125 -6.54 -3.57 3.06
CA THR A 125 -5.73 -2.37 3.03
C THR A 125 -4.81 -2.38 4.24
N ASP A 126 -3.53 -2.17 3.98
CA ASP A 126 -2.52 -1.93 5.00
C ASP A 126 -2.37 -0.44 5.28
N LEU A 127 -2.19 -0.12 6.53
CA LEU A 127 -1.70 1.16 7.00
C LEU A 127 -0.40 0.95 7.77
N PHE A 128 0.71 1.41 7.20
CA PHE A 128 2.00 1.46 7.86
C PHE A 128 2.25 2.86 8.41
N ASN A 129 2.67 2.97 9.65
CA ASN A 129 3.31 4.16 10.18
C ASN A 129 4.81 3.91 10.26
N LEU A 130 5.60 4.81 9.69
CA LEU A 130 7.05 4.70 9.65
C LEU A 130 7.70 5.91 10.31
N VAL A 131 8.86 5.67 10.90
CA VAL A 131 9.73 6.72 11.44
C VAL A 131 11.13 6.57 10.86
N ARG A 132 11.84 7.67 10.71
CA ARG A 132 13.24 7.67 10.27
C ARG A 132 14.15 7.81 11.49
N GLN A 133 15.01 6.82 11.70
CA GLN A 133 16.02 6.79 12.74
C GLN A 133 17.38 6.55 12.11
N ASP A 134 18.37 7.39 12.44
CA ASP A 134 19.75 7.28 11.91
C ASP A 134 19.79 7.18 10.37
N GLY A 135 18.92 7.94 9.69
CA GLY A 135 18.80 7.97 8.23
C GLY A 135 18.08 6.80 7.60
N LYS A 136 17.56 5.85 8.40
CA LYS A 136 16.81 4.67 7.93
C LYS A 136 15.34 4.76 8.30
N TRP A 137 14.47 4.43 7.36
CA TRP A 137 13.05 4.26 7.63
C TRP A 137 12.79 2.90 8.29
N LEU A 138 12.04 2.91 9.39
CA LEU A 138 11.60 1.72 10.12
C LEU A 138 10.08 1.75 10.28
N ILE A 139 9.44 0.60 10.17
CA ILE A 139 8.00 0.45 10.42
C ILE A 139 7.76 0.50 11.93
N ALA A 140 7.03 1.51 12.40
CA ALA A 140 6.73 1.72 13.82
C ALA A 140 5.43 1.02 14.25
N SER A 141 4.44 0.96 13.36
CA SER A 141 3.21 0.20 13.58
C SER A 141 2.55 -0.17 12.25
N VAL A 142 1.73 -1.23 12.29
CA VAL A 142 0.90 -1.66 11.17
C VAL A 142 -0.53 -1.85 11.64
N ALA A 143 -1.49 -1.42 10.83
CA ALA A 143 -2.87 -1.84 10.95
C ALA A 143 -3.36 -2.35 9.59
N ASP A 144 -4.11 -3.45 9.57
CA ASP A 144 -4.67 -3.95 8.33
C ASP A 144 -6.17 -4.27 8.45
N THR A 145 -6.83 -4.31 7.31
CA THR A 145 -8.13 -4.96 7.17
C THR A 145 -7.97 -6.23 6.34
N GLY A 146 -8.76 -7.26 6.63
CA GLY A 146 -8.74 -8.50 5.82
C GLY A 146 -10.13 -8.99 5.52
N ARG A 147 -10.39 -9.32 4.23
CA ARG A 147 -11.66 -9.89 3.75
C ARG A 147 -11.41 -10.95 2.68
N LYS A 148 -12.35 -11.88 2.54
CA LYS A 148 -12.28 -12.94 1.51
C LYS A 148 -12.92 -12.53 0.18
N ASP A 149 -13.83 -11.56 0.19
CA ASP A 149 -14.39 -11.00 -1.04
C ASP A 149 -13.43 -9.94 -1.60
N CYS A 150 -12.67 -10.33 -2.60
CA CYS A 150 -11.65 -9.53 -3.27
C CYS A 150 -12.06 -9.04 -4.66
N ALA A 151 -13.34 -9.18 -5.03
CA ALA A 151 -13.83 -8.59 -6.26
C ALA A 151 -13.57 -7.08 -6.25
N ALA A 152 -13.04 -6.55 -7.35
CA ALA A 152 -12.71 -5.13 -7.48
C ALA A 152 -13.94 -4.26 -7.15
N LYS A 153 -13.72 -3.26 -6.27
CA LYS A 153 -14.70 -2.21 -6.01
C LYS A 153 -14.56 -1.12 -7.06
#